data_aed81ce9e394cd29fe1de5d5610c82d6
#
_entry.id   aed81ce9e394cd29fe1de5d5610c82d6
#
_cell.length_a   1.000
_cell.length_b   1.000
_cell.length_c   1.000
_cell.angle_alpha   90.00
_cell.angle_beta   90.00
_cell.angle_gamma   90.00
#
_symmetry.space_group_name_H-M   'P 1'
#
loop_
_entity.id
_entity.type
_entity.pdbx_description
1 polymer ?
#
loop_
_entity_poly.entity_id
_entity_poly.type
_entity_poly.pdbx_seq_one_letter_code
_entity_poly.pdbx_strand_id
1 'polypeptide(L)'
;DSGGARLRLPEAERAELEDEEVPSLGQVWALGFMFVVENWAEEWAAPRDKEAAQWLDAAMEFIVNLTEDDDGEATLNLYDESGEPSTSQERLDAFGEAVWAVYDLRQLWRSMGPRVEAVVKGEQPGRNDACSCGSGKKFKKCCGA
;
A
#
# COMPACT_ATOMS: atom_id res chain seq x y z
N ASP A 1 18.70 18.98 29.66
CA ASP A 1 17.32 18.81 30.19
C ASP A 1 16.33 18.99 29.03
N SER A 2 16.11 17.94 28.27
CA SER A 2 15.05 17.90 27.25
C SER A 2 13.79 17.30 27.88
N GLY A 3 13.02 18.17 28.57
CA GLY A 3 11.72 17.84 29.11
C GLY A 3 10.72 17.59 27.95
N GLY A 4 10.68 16.39 27.42
CA GLY A 4 9.59 15.97 26.54
C GLY A 4 8.28 16.00 27.33
N ALA A 5 7.30 16.77 26.87
CA ALA A 5 5.97 16.79 27.44
C ALA A 5 5.37 15.37 27.28
N ARG A 6 5.34 14.61 28.37
CA ARG A 6 4.59 13.34 28.42
C ARG A 6 3.12 13.72 28.57
N LEU A 7 2.33 13.44 27.55
CA LEU A 7 0.87 13.44 27.65
C LEU A 7 0.50 12.40 28.71
N ARG A 8 0.03 12.87 29.87
CA ARG A 8 -0.56 12.00 30.89
C ARG A 8 -2.07 12.02 30.66
N LEU A 9 -2.61 10.91 30.24
CA LEU A 9 -4.06 10.71 30.21
C LEU A 9 -4.61 10.71 31.66
N PRO A 10 -5.82 11.24 31.89
CA PRO A 10 -6.51 11.13 33.17
C PRO A 10 -6.64 9.65 33.58
N GLU A 11 -6.60 9.38 34.92
CA GLU A 11 -6.66 8.02 35.46
C GLU A 11 -7.94 7.27 35.02
N ALA A 12 -9.06 7.96 34.83
CA ALA A 12 -10.31 7.36 34.35
C ALA A 12 -10.21 6.87 32.88
N GLU A 13 -9.57 7.64 31.99
CA GLU A 13 -9.33 7.21 30.61
C GLU A 13 -8.28 6.10 30.52
N ARG A 14 -7.39 6.02 31.50
CA ARG A 14 -6.40 4.95 31.59
C ARG A 14 -7.04 3.62 32.00
N ALA A 15 -7.99 3.65 32.94
CA ALA A 15 -8.71 2.46 33.38
C ALA A 15 -9.63 1.90 32.28
N GLU A 16 -10.20 2.78 31.43
CA GLU A 16 -11.00 2.35 30.28
C GLU A 16 -10.13 1.71 29.19
N LEU A 17 -8.87 2.13 29.03
CA LEU A 17 -7.92 1.55 28.08
C LEU A 17 -7.29 0.25 28.58
N GLU A 18 -7.27 -0.01 29.89
CA GLU A 18 -6.77 -1.27 30.49
C GLU A 18 -7.70 -2.46 30.22
N ASP A 19 -8.98 -2.21 29.88
CA ASP A 19 -9.96 -3.23 29.51
C ASP A 19 -10.08 -3.40 27.97
N GLU A 20 -9.49 -2.53 27.16
CA GLU A 20 -9.43 -2.71 25.70
C GLU A 20 -8.24 -3.60 25.31
N GLU A 21 -8.52 -4.59 24.50
CA GLU A 21 -7.52 -5.47 23.90
C GLU A 21 -6.50 -4.64 23.10
N VAL A 22 -5.27 -4.55 23.59
CA VAL A 22 -4.23 -3.74 22.96
C VAL A 22 -3.81 -4.42 21.65
N PRO A 23 -3.95 -3.76 20.50
CA PRO A 23 -3.57 -4.35 19.22
C PRO A 23 -2.09 -4.78 19.22
N SER A 24 -1.81 -5.87 18.53
CA SER A 24 -0.45 -6.39 18.37
C SER A 24 0.46 -5.38 17.65
N LEU A 25 1.78 -5.49 17.86
CA LEU A 25 2.76 -4.60 17.24
C LEU A 25 2.56 -4.51 15.72
N GLY A 26 2.36 -3.30 15.22
CA GLY A 26 2.20 -3.03 13.78
C GLY A 26 0.80 -3.34 13.21
N GLN A 27 -0.11 -3.98 13.95
CA GLN A 27 -1.41 -4.42 13.46
C GLN A 27 -2.27 -3.25 12.94
N VAL A 28 -2.43 -2.20 13.72
CA VAL A 28 -3.23 -1.02 13.32
C VAL A 28 -2.63 -0.35 12.06
N TRP A 29 -1.30 -0.31 11.98
CA TRP A 29 -0.61 0.21 10.79
C TRP A 29 -0.88 -0.67 9.57
N ALA A 30 -0.79 -2.00 9.70
CA ALA A 30 -1.03 -2.94 8.62
C ALA A 30 -2.49 -2.90 8.14
N LEU A 31 -3.45 -2.86 9.06
CA LEU A 31 -4.87 -2.69 8.75
C LEU A 31 -5.13 -1.38 7.99
N GLY A 32 -4.52 -0.26 8.43
CA GLY A 32 -4.60 1.02 7.74
C GLY A 32 -3.98 0.99 6.36
N PHE A 33 -2.87 0.27 6.18
CA PHE A 33 -2.23 0.08 4.88
C PHE A 33 -3.15 -0.70 3.94
N MET A 34 -3.70 -1.84 4.40
CA MET A 34 -4.61 -2.67 3.61
C MET A 34 -5.90 -1.94 3.25
N PHE A 35 -6.43 -1.12 4.16
CA PHE A 35 -7.56 -0.24 3.87
C PHE A 35 -7.28 0.69 2.67
N VAL A 36 -6.08 1.27 2.59
CA VAL A 36 -5.68 2.09 1.43
C VAL A 36 -5.60 1.24 0.17
N VAL A 37 -4.98 0.06 0.22
CA VAL A 37 -4.88 -0.86 -0.93
C VAL A 37 -6.25 -1.22 -1.49
N GLU A 38 -7.20 -1.56 -0.64
CA GLU A 38 -8.56 -1.92 -1.04
C GLU A 38 -9.35 -0.75 -1.65
N ASN A 39 -9.19 0.45 -1.09
CA ASN A 39 -9.91 1.63 -1.59
C ASN A 39 -9.32 2.21 -2.89
N TRP A 40 -8.08 1.87 -3.22
CA TRP A 40 -7.41 2.26 -4.47
C TRP A 40 -6.92 1.05 -5.25
N ALA A 41 -7.77 0.02 -5.38
CA ALA A 41 -7.43 -1.26 -6.00
C ALA A 41 -6.88 -1.13 -7.43
N GLU A 42 -7.31 -0.14 -8.21
CA GLU A 42 -6.79 0.10 -9.55
C GLU A 42 -5.31 0.52 -9.53
N GLU A 43 -4.91 1.30 -8.53
CA GLU A 43 -3.52 1.75 -8.35
C GLU A 43 -2.61 0.61 -7.88
N TRP A 44 -3.17 -0.35 -7.14
CA TRP A 44 -2.49 -1.53 -6.61
C TRP A 44 -2.64 -2.77 -7.48
N ALA A 45 -3.26 -2.64 -8.67
CA ALA A 45 -3.42 -3.76 -9.59
C ALA A 45 -2.05 -4.34 -9.98
N ALA A 46 -1.98 -5.68 -10.03
CA ALA A 46 -0.76 -6.40 -10.36
C ALA A 46 -0.15 -5.91 -11.69
N PRO A 47 1.17 -5.70 -11.75
CA PRO A 47 1.86 -5.36 -12.98
C PRO A 47 1.67 -6.43 -14.06
N ARG A 48 1.77 -6.05 -15.33
CA ARG A 48 1.71 -7.01 -16.45
C ARG A 48 2.95 -7.92 -16.51
N ASP A 49 4.05 -7.42 -16.05
CA ASP A 49 5.29 -8.19 -15.90
C ASP A 49 5.13 -9.20 -14.77
N LYS A 50 5.40 -10.47 -15.06
CA LYS A 50 5.18 -11.57 -14.10
C LYS A 50 6.13 -11.53 -12.92
N GLU A 51 7.36 -11.11 -13.14
CA GLU A 51 8.36 -11.01 -12.09
C GLU A 51 7.98 -9.87 -11.13
N ALA A 52 7.62 -8.71 -11.68
CA ALA A 52 7.12 -7.59 -10.90
C ALA A 52 5.84 -7.92 -10.11
N ALA A 53 4.92 -8.72 -10.68
CA ALA A 53 3.73 -9.18 -9.98
C ALA A 53 4.07 -10.09 -8.80
N GLN A 54 5.01 -11.01 -8.96
CA GLN A 54 5.48 -11.88 -7.88
C GLN A 54 6.16 -11.09 -6.75
N TRP A 55 6.93 -10.07 -7.09
CA TRP A 55 7.53 -9.16 -6.11
C TRP A 55 6.47 -8.38 -5.33
N LEU A 56 5.43 -7.91 -6.01
CA LEU A 56 4.30 -7.24 -5.36
C LEU A 56 3.61 -8.18 -4.39
N ASP A 57 3.25 -9.39 -4.83
CA ASP A 57 2.55 -10.38 -4.00
C ASP A 57 3.38 -10.74 -2.75
N ALA A 58 4.67 -11.02 -2.91
CA ALA A 58 5.55 -11.35 -1.81
C ALA A 58 5.69 -10.19 -0.79
N ALA A 59 5.84 -8.97 -1.25
CA ALA A 59 5.91 -7.81 -0.36
C ALA A 59 4.58 -7.56 0.37
N MET A 60 3.45 -7.77 -0.30
CA MET A 60 2.12 -7.61 0.31
C MET A 60 1.85 -8.68 1.37
N GLU A 61 2.35 -9.90 1.20
CA GLU A 61 2.19 -10.98 2.17
C GLU A 61 2.77 -10.61 3.54
N PHE A 62 3.95 -9.99 3.60
CA PHE A 62 4.54 -9.51 4.86
C PHE A 62 3.65 -8.48 5.58
N ILE A 63 3.00 -7.60 4.82
CA ILE A 63 2.11 -6.58 5.41
C ILE A 63 0.80 -7.22 5.87
N VAL A 64 0.23 -8.12 5.07
CA VAL A 64 -1.01 -8.84 5.41
C VAL A 64 -0.82 -9.68 6.67
N ASN A 65 0.32 -10.35 6.85
CA ASN A 65 0.59 -11.14 8.04
C ASN A 65 0.54 -10.32 9.35
N LEU A 66 0.82 -9.02 9.27
CA LEU A 66 0.70 -8.14 10.43
C LEU A 66 -0.73 -7.71 10.76
N THR A 67 -1.72 -7.98 9.91
CA THR A 67 -3.12 -7.68 10.22
C THR A 67 -3.70 -8.65 11.25
N GLU A 68 -3.11 -9.83 11.39
CA GLU A 68 -3.49 -10.83 12.37
C GLU A 68 -2.92 -10.51 13.76
N ASP A 69 -3.46 -11.14 14.78
CA ASP A 69 -2.97 -11.02 16.16
C ASP A 69 -1.61 -11.72 16.33
N ASP A 70 -0.84 -11.28 17.33
CA ASP A 70 0.38 -11.96 17.76
C ASP A 70 0.00 -13.16 18.64
N ASP A 71 0.06 -14.35 18.09
CA ASP A 71 -0.21 -15.62 18.77
C ASP A 71 1.06 -16.31 19.32
N GLY A 72 2.23 -15.65 19.16
CA GLY A 72 3.51 -16.12 19.65
C GLY A 72 3.67 -15.96 21.16
N GLU A 73 4.68 -16.62 21.74
CA GLU A 73 5.03 -16.44 23.14
C GLU A 73 5.60 -15.04 23.37
N ALA A 74 4.93 -14.22 24.18
CA ALA A 74 5.39 -12.89 24.53
C ALA A 74 6.68 -12.96 25.36
N THR A 75 7.78 -12.46 24.79
CA THR A 75 9.11 -12.46 25.40
C THR A 75 9.72 -11.07 25.53
N LEU A 76 9.12 -10.08 24.85
CA LEU A 76 9.63 -8.71 24.75
C LEU A 76 8.62 -7.71 25.27
N ASN A 77 9.11 -6.66 25.95
CA ASN A 77 8.36 -5.43 26.18
C ASN A 77 9.07 -4.29 25.48
N LEU A 78 8.45 -3.72 24.46
CA LEU A 78 9.04 -2.65 23.65
C LEU A 78 8.82 -1.25 24.23
N TYR A 79 7.98 -1.14 25.25
CA TYR A 79 7.58 0.15 25.84
C TYR A 79 8.17 0.41 27.21
N ASP A 80 8.39 -0.66 27.99
CA ASP A 80 8.92 -0.59 29.34
C ASP A 80 9.77 -1.84 29.64
N GLU A 81 11.08 -1.67 29.79
CA GLU A 81 12.01 -2.76 30.10
C GLU A 81 11.68 -3.49 31.42
N SER A 82 10.94 -2.84 32.34
CA SER A 82 10.51 -3.40 33.62
C SER A 82 9.09 -3.97 33.62
N GLY A 83 8.35 -3.80 32.53
CA GLY A 83 6.97 -4.27 32.36
C GLY A 83 6.90 -5.74 31.94
N GLU A 84 5.68 -6.28 32.01
CA GLU A 84 5.43 -7.63 31.51
C GLU A 84 5.62 -7.71 29.98
N PRO A 85 6.22 -8.80 29.45
CA PRO A 85 6.32 -8.99 28.00
C PRO A 85 4.95 -8.94 27.33
N SER A 86 4.87 -8.28 26.17
CA SER A 86 3.65 -8.10 25.41
C SER A 86 3.79 -8.42 23.92
N THR A 87 5.01 -8.76 23.48
CA THR A 87 5.31 -8.98 22.06
C THR A 87 6.18 -10.23 21.92
N SER A 88 5.88 -11.08 20.94
CA SER A 88 6.73 -12.21 20.59
C SER A 88 7.94 -11.77 19.74
N GLN A 89 8.99 -12.59 19.72
CA GLN A 89 10.14 -12.34 18.83
C GLN A 89 9.71 -12.48 17.36
N GLU A 90 8.87 -13.45 17.07
CA GLU A 90 8.32 -13.70 15.73
C GLU A 90 7.57 -12.46 15.21
N ARG A 91 6.79 -11.82 16.09
CA ARG A 91 6.05 -10.60 15.75
C ARG A 91 6.99 -9.42 15.47
N LEU A 92 8.05 -9.27 16.25
CA LEU A 92 9.04 -8.22 16.02
C LEU A 92 9.78 -8.43 14.70
N ASP A 93 10.13 -9.66 14.37
CA ASP A 93 10.79 -10.01 13.11
C ASP A 93 9.85 -9.74 11.92
N ALA A 94 8.59 -10.19 12.02
CA ALA A 94 7.56 -9.94 10.99
C ALA A 94 7.33 -8.44 10.76
N PHE A 95 7.32 -7.63 11.82
CA PHE A 95 7.23 -6.18 11.70
C PHE A 95 8.43 -5.60 10.94
N GLY A 96 9.65 -6.09 11.22
CA GLY A 96 10.85 -5.70 10.50
C GLY A 96 10.76 -6.03 9.01
N GLU A 97 10.31 -7.23 8.65
CA GLU A 97 10.11 -7.66 7.25
C GLU A 97 9.06 -6.81 6.54
N ALA A 98 7.95 -6.51 7.19
CA ALA A 98 6.91 -5.65 6.62
C ALA A 98 7.41 -4.20 6.36
N VAL A 99 8.24 -3.66 7.25
CA VAL A 99 8.87 -2.35 7.02
C VAL A 99 9.78 -2.39 5.78
N TRP A 100 10.58 -3.44 5.61
CA TRP A 100 11.40 -3.61 4.41
C TRP A 100 10.55 -3.80 3.16
N ALA A 101 9.45 -4.54 3.23
CA ALA A 101 8.51 -4.73 2.13
C ALA A 101 7.97 -3.39 1.58
N VAL A 102 7.73 -2.40 2.43
CA VAL A 102 7.33 -1.05 1.98
C VAL A 102 8.42 -0.38 1.14
N TYR A 103 9.69 -0.54 1.51
CA TYR A 103 10.79 -0.02 0.70
C TYR A 103 10.90 -0.74 -0.65
N ASP A 104 10.67 -2.05 -0.68
CA ASP A 104 10.68 -2.85 -1.90
C ASP A 104 9.52 -2.47 -2.81
N LEU A 105 8.32 -2.29 -2.28
CA LEU A 105 7.16 -1.75 -3.00
C LEU A 105 7.46 -0.38 -3.62
N ARG A 106 8.06 0.52 -2.85
CA ARG A 106 8.44 1.83 -3.35
C ARG A 106 9.44 1.72 -4.51
N GLN A 107 10.43 0.84 -4.42
CA GLN A 107 11.40 0.62 -5.49
C GLN A 107 10.73 0.00 -6.73
N LEU A 108 9.84 -0.97 -6.53
CA LEU A 108 9.05 -1.58 -7.60
C LEU A 108 8.28 -0.53 -8.39
N TRP A 109 7.50 0.33 -7.71
CA TRP A 109 6.75 1.41 -8.37
C TRP A 109 7.65 2.39 -9.11
N ARG A 110 8.78 2.75 -8.55
CA ARG A 110 9.75 3.63 -9.22
C ARG A 110 10.36 3.00 -10.46
N SER A 111 10.60 1.70 -10.47
CA SER A 111 11.18 0.98 -11.61
C SER A 111 10.20 0.87 -12.79
N MET A 112 8.90 0.79 -12.50
CA MET A 112 7.86 0.73 -13.53
C MET A 112 7.61 2.07 -14.22
N GLY A 113 8.06 3.19 -13.64
CA GLY A 113 7.81 4.53 -14.15
C GLY A 113 6.33 4.96 -14.05
N PRO A 114 5.98 6.13 -14.61
CA PRO A 114 4.61 6.60 -14.60
C PRO A 114 3.73 5.68 -15.44
N ARG A 115 2.52 5.36 -14.94
CA ARG A 115 1.50 4.68 -15.72
C ARG A 115 1.13 5.56 -16.93
N VAL A 116 1.53 5.14 -18.12
CA VAL A 116 1.13 5.79 -19.36
C VAL A 116 -0.19 5.16 -19.77
N GLU A 117 -1.30 5.87 -19.60
CA GLU A 117 -2.55 5.48 -20.24
C GLU A 117 -2.32 5.49 -21.74
N ALA A 118 -2.58 4.34 -22.39
CA ALA A 118 -2.56 4.26 -23.83
C ALA A 118 -3.63 5.24 -24.36
N VAL A 119 -3.20 6.34 -24.96
CA VAL A 119 -4.11 7.23 -25.68
C VAL A 119 -4.68 6.42 -26.83
N VAL A 120 -5.88 5.85 -26.62
CA VAL A 120 -6.65 5.25 -27.70
C VAL A 120 -7.01 6.39 -28.64
N LYS A 121 -6.28 6.52 -29.73
CA LYS A 121 -6.69 7.42 -30.82
C LYS A 121 -8.09 6.98 -31.21
N GLY A 122 -9.07 7.86 -30.99
CA GLY A 122 -10.43 7.65 -31.50
C GLY A 122 -10.38 7.23 -32.97
N GLU A 123 -11.36 6.45 -33.41
CA GLU A 123 -11.44 5.95 -34.78
C GLU A 123 -11.19 7.10 -35.77
N GLN A 124 -9.99 7.11 -36.34
CA GLN A 124 -9.70 8.04 -37.44
C GLN A 124 -10.33 7.47 -38.71
N PRO A 125 -10.99 8.30 -39.50
CA PRO A 125 -11.51 7.85 -40.77
C PRO A 125 -10.43 7.16 -41.60
N GLY A 126 -10.75 6.03 -42.20
CA GLY A 126 -9.84 5.35 -43.10
C GLY A 126 -9.39 6.27 -44.24
N ARG A 127 -8.22 6.03 -44.79
CA ARG A 127 -7.61 6.90 -45.81
C ARG A 127 -8.55 7.25 -46.98
N ASN A 128 -9.50 6.36 -47.29
CA ASN A 128 -10.47 6.54 -48.37
C ASN A 128 -11.86 6.98 -47.90
N ASP A 129 -12.11 7.04 -46.61
CA ASP A 129 -13.40 7.44 -46.05
C ASP A 129 -13.64 8.92 -46.20
N ALA A 130 -14.89 9.36 -46.01
CA ALA A 130 -15.23 10.76 -45.99
C ALA A 130 -14.51 11.46 -44.81
N CYS A 131 -13.97 12.65 -45.08
CA CYS A 131 -13.27 13.38 -44.06
C CYS A 131 -14.25 13.86 -42.96
N SER A 132 -13.91 13.63 -41.71
CA SER A 132 -14.70 14.02 -40.53
C SER A 132 -14.91 15.54 -40.40
N CYS A 133 -14.16 16.38 -41.16
CA CYS A 133 -14.34 17.83 -41.19
C CYS A 133 -15.57 18.28 -41.97
N GLY A 134 -16.37 17.38 -42.54
CA GLY A 134 -17.59 17.71 -43.32
C GLY A 134 -17.36 18.27 -44.72
N SER A 135 -16.12 18.28 -45.23
CA SER A 135 -15.79 18.83 -46.59
C SER A 135 -16.28 17.98 -47.75
N GLY A 136 -16.81 16.76 -47.51
CA GLY A 136 -17.19 15.81 -48.51
C GLY A 136 -16.03 15.16 -49.30
N LYS A 137 -14.79 15.56 -49.01
CA LYS A 137 -13.58 14.99 -49.63
C LYS A 137 -13.10 13.73 -48.87
N LYS A 138 -12.40 12.83 -49.56
CA LYS A 138 -11.74 11.70 -48.89
C LYS A 138 -10.69 12.18 -47.89
N PHE A 139 -10.57 11.51 -46.77
CA PHE A 139 -9.65 11.90 -45.68
C PHE A 139 -8.22 12.17 -46.19
N LYS A 140 -7.68 11.30 -47.04
CA LYS A 140 -6.33 11.44 -47.66
C LYS A 140 -6.17 12.67 -48.59
N LYS A 141 -7.25 13.32 -48.99
CA LYS A 141 -7.25 14.52 -49.84
C LYS A 141 -7.74 15.76 -49.10
N CYS A 142 -7.81 15.68 -47.76
CA CYS A 142 -8.26 16.76 -46.90
C CYS A 142 -7.37 16.82 -45.64
N CYS A 143 -7.85 16.39 -44.49
CA CYS A 143 -7.12 16.49 -43.22
C CYS A 143 -6.03 15.40 -43.05
N GLY A 144 -6.00 14.40 -43.91
CA GLY A 144 -5.00 13.32 -43.94
C GLY A 144 -3.96 13.45 -45.06
N ALA A 145 -3.81 14.64 -45.63
CA ALA A 145 -2.82 14.94 -46.68
C ALA A 145 -1.45 15.23 -46.09
#